data_c27485b6f2f08505b1950ddaca976daa
#
_entry.id   c27485b6f2f08505b1950ddaca976daa
#
_cell.length_a   1.000
_cell.length_b   1.000
_cell.length_c   1.000
_cell.angle_alpha   90.00
_cell.angle_beta   90.00
_cell.angle_gamma   90.00
#
_symmetry.space_group_name_H-M   'P 1'
#
loop_
_entity.id
_entity.type
_entity.pdbx_description
1 polymer ?
#
loop_
_entity_poly.entity_id
_entity_poly.type
_entity_poly.pdbx_seq_one_letter_code
_entity_poly.pdbx_strand_id
1 'polypeptide(L)'
;HGNSLGVSVCSSANNYSQNAVTTTRADEAAGQTLIDVTDASVFSVGDLVNFGETDGFEYEVTAVNDSGSSDTINIKLKDNVNGEGLQGAITSGTNIRRRWRFYDLFDAAPGTSQYATDNNRGTLDEVHIVVYDTTGAISGFSVDANGQRTTAVLEIFANLSVNNNAKGPQGDSIFYPDVIYRQSEFVYWMDHNTGGTNWGTDVDGTQDGDILLDGTDSNSANAGDKVLLDGTDGSSTDNGDNIDLEDGSSTYALLSLPTISELSGGTDDYAVTAGELKTAYDRFADTESLDVNLILGGRGGGAADTSSSQDTHVTMLTNFVETRKDCVAFVSPFRSATVGLNSSLTQT
;
A
#
# COMPACT_ATOMS: atom_id res chain seq x y z
N HIS A 1 2.26 1.53 14.50
CA HIS A 1 1.20 0.75 13.81
C HIS A 1 1.51 0.49 12.32
N GLY A 2 2.40 1.29 11.68
CA GLY A 2 2.71 1.14 10.26
C GLY A 2 3.16 -0.27 9.84
N ASN A 3 3.91 -0.97 10.68
CA ASN A 3 4.35 -2.35 10.42
C ASN A 3 3.22 -3.40 10.39
N SER A 4 2.00 -2.99 10.71
CA SER A 4 0.82 -3.85 10.65
C SER A 4 -0.04 -3.60 9.42
N LEU A 5 0.38 -2.72 8.54
CA LEU A 5 -0.34 -2.40 7.31
C LEU A 5 0.14 -3.28 6.16
N GLY A 6 -0.80 -3.74 5.37
CA GLY A 6 -0.56 -4.34 4.08
C GLY A 6 -1.35 -3.62 3.00
N VAL A 7 -0.80 -3.57 1.80
CA VAL A 7 -1.45 -3.03 0.60
C VAL A 7 -1.42 -4.08 -0.49
N SER A 8 -2.55 -4.29 -1.13
CA SER A 8 -2.66 -5.18 -2.28
C SER A 8 -3.29 -4.45 -3.45
N VAL A 9 -2.68 -4.59 -4.62
CA VAL A 9 -3.11 -3.95 -5.87
C VAL A 9 -3.42 -5.01 -6.91
N CYS A 10 -4.58 -4.91 -7.53
CA CYS A 10 -5.02 -5.72 -8.65
C CYS A 10 -5.22 -4.81 -9.87
N SER A 11 -4.51 -5.08 -10.96
CA SER A 11 -4.48 -4.20 -12.15
C SER A 11 -5.15 -4.79 -13.38
N SER A 12 -5.68 -6.01 -13.32
CA SER A 12 -6.30 -6.65 -14.50
C SER A 12 -7.28 -7.74 -14.13
N ALA A 13 -8.11 -8.12 -15.11
CA ALA A 13 -9.01 -9.26 -14.97
C ALA A 13 -8.27 -10.58 -14.70
N ASN A 14 -7.08 -10.76 -15.30
CA ASN A 14 -6.25 -11.95 -15.04
C ASN A 14 -5.68 -11.96 -13.62
N ASN A 15 -5.34 -10.81 -13.07
CA ASN A 15 -4.90 -10.69 -11.68
C ASN A 15 -6.06 -10.93 -10.72
N TYR A 16 -7.25 -10.47 -11.09
CA TYR A 16 -8.45 -10.62 -10.29
C TYR A 16 -8.92 -12.08 -10.22
N SER A 17 -9.03 -12.75 -11.36
CA SER A 17 -9.45 -14.15 -11.45
C SER A 17 -9.01 -14.79 -12.75
N GLN A 18 -8.43 -15.97 -12.69
CA GLN A 18 -7.98 -16.70 -13.87
C GLN A 18 -8.34 -18.19 -13.76
N ASN A 19 -8.93 -18.74 -14.84
CA ASN A 19 -9.46 -20.09 -14.84
C ASN A 19 -8.41 -21.20 -14.90
N ALA A 20 -7.25 -20.95 -15.49
CA ALA A 20 -6.15 -21.89 -15.56
C ALA A 20 -4.84 -21.11 -15.61
N VAL A 21 -4.15 -21.04 -14.48
CA VAL A 21 -2.84 -20.36 -14.40
C VAL A 21 -1.70 -21.34 -14.64
N THR A 22 -1.83 -22.56 -14.14
CA THR A 22 -0.86 -23.66 -14.26
C THR A 22 -1.56 -25.01 -14.01
N THR A 23 -0.79 -26.09 -13.93
CA THR A 23 -1.30 -27.43 -13.63
C THR A 23 -0.55 -28.07 -12.47
N THR A 24 -1.16 -29.06 -11.83
CA THR A 24 -0.47 -29.95 -10.90
C THR A 24 0.57 -30.78 -11.64
N ARG A 25 1.77 -30.95 -11.05
CA ARG A 25 2.85 -31.73 -11.64
C ARG A 25 2.79 -33.21 -11.27
N ALA A 26 2.22 -33.52 -10.13
CA ALA A 26 2.09 -34.89 -9.60
C ALA A 26 0.65 -35.21 -9.20
N ASP A 27 0.39 -36.47 -8.94
CA ASP A 27 -0.85 -36.89 -8.27
C ASP A 27 -0.77 -36.51 -6.79
N GLU A 28 -1.83 -35.87 -6.30
CA GLU A 28 -1.89 -35.41 -4.92
C GLU A 28 -3.03 -36.12 -4.17
N ALA A 29 -2.71 -36.61 -2.99
CA ALA A 29 -3.68 -37.31 -2.18
C ALA A 29 -4.56 -36.33 -1.37
N ALA A 30 -5.78 -36.79 -1.03
CA ALA A 30 -6.60 -36.04 -0.08
C ALA A 30 -5.85 -35.84 1.26
N GLY A 31 -5.99 -34.67 1.86
CA GLY A 31 -5.32 -34.27 3.09
C GLY A 31 -3.95 -33.61 2.90
N GLN A 32 -3.39 -33.61 1.69
CA GLN A 32 -2.13 -32.92 1.43
C GLN A 32 -2.29 -31.41 1.48
N THR A 33 -1.29 -30.74 2.04
CA THR A 33 -1.18 -29.28 2.11
C THR A 33 -0.05 -28.72 1.24
N LEU A 34 0.90 -29.57 0.86
CA LEU A 34 1.98 -29.23 -0.08
C LEU A 34 1.63 -29.81 -1.44
N ILE A 35 1.51 -28.97 -2.45
CA ILE A 35 1.08 -29.33 -3.80
C ILE A 35 2.21 -29.06 -4.78
N ASP A 36 2.56 -30.07 -5.56
CA ASP A 36 3.50 -29.96 -6.66
C ASP A 36 2.83 -29.29 -7.86
N VAL A 37 3.39 -28.18 -8.32
CA VAL A 37 2.85 -27.40 -9.44
C VAL A 37 3.86 -27.31 -10.59
N THR A 38 3.38 -27.10 -11.79
CA THR A 38 4.26 -26.96 -12.96
C THR A 38 5.01 -25.62 -12.95
N ASP A 39 4.34 -24.59 -12.46
CA ASP A 39 4.88 -23.23 -12.36
C ASP A 39 4.30 -22.57 -11.10
N ALA A 40 5.17 -22.23 -10.15
CA ALA A 40 4.77 -21.57 -8.91
C ALA A 40 4.83 -20.04 -9.01
N SER A 41 5.52 -19.48 -10.01
CA SER A 41 5.69 -18.04 -10.20
C SER A 41 4.37 -17.29 -10.44
N VAL A 42 3.33 -18.03 -10.81
CA VAL A 42 1.97 -17.50 -11.06
C VAL A 42 1.12 -17.30 -9.81
N PHE A 43 1.67 -17.59 -8.63
CA PHE A 43 0.95 -17.47 -7.36
C PHE A 43 1.60 -16.45 -6.44
N SER A 44 0.74 -15.80 -5.64
CA SER A 44 1.13 -14.98 -4.49
C SER A 44 0.56 -15.59 -3.21
N VAL A 45 1.25 -15.39 -2.09
CA VAL A 45 0.74 -15.80 -0.77
C VAL A 45 -0.58 -15.06 -0.50
N GLY A 46 -1.58 -15.82 -0.10
CA GLY A 46 -2.94 -15.34 0.12
C GLY A 46 -3.88 -15.49 -1.08
N ASP A 47 -3.37 -15.81 -2.28
CA ASP A 47 -4.24 -16.15 -3.41
C ASP A 47 -5.17 -17.31 -3.06
N LEU A 48 -6.35 -17.29 -3.66
CA LEU A 48 -7.30 -18.41 -3.57
C LEU A 48 -7.15 -19.30 -4.80
N VAL A 49 -7.03 -20.60 -4.56
CA VAL A 49 -6.88 -21.59 -5.62
C VAL A 49 -7.97 -22.65 -5.55
N ASN A 50 -8.32 -23.21 -6.71
CA ASN A 50 -9.28 -24.29 -6.87
C ASN A 50 -8.75 -25.27 -7.90
N PHE A 51 -8.84 -26.56 -7.55
CA PHE A 51 -8.35 -27.68 -8.37
C PHE A 51 -9.46 -28.38 -9.16
N GLY A 52 -10.66 -27.81 -9.21
CA GLY A 52 -11.80 -28.38 -9.93
C GLY A 52 -12.44 -29.57 -9.24
N GLU A 53 -12.27 -29.70 -7.94
CA GLU A 53 -12.96 -30.70 -7.12
C GLU A 53 -14.49 -30.54 -7.22
N THR A 54 -15.22 -31.65 -7.13
CA THR A 54 -16.67 -31.67 -7.37
C THR A 54 -17.45 -30.72 -6.47
N ASP A 55 -17.00 -30.54 -5.24
CA ASP A 55 -17.68 -29.71 -4.24
C ASP A 55 -17.22 -28.25 -4.26
N GLY A 56 -16.31 -27.89 -5.19
CA GLY A 56 -15.89 -26.50 -5.42
C GLY A 56 -15.07 -25.90 -4.30
N PHE A 57 -14.30 -26.71 -3.57
CA PHE A 57 -13.44 -26.21 -2.50
C PHE A 57 -12.44 -25.17 -2.98
N GLU A 58 -12.26 -24.13 -2.18
CA GLU A 58 -11.22 -23.11 -2.37
C GLU A 58 -10.17 -23.21 -1.25
N TYR A 59 -8.93 -23.03 -1.64
CA TYR A 59 -7.79 -23.09 -0.74
C TYR A 59 -7.02 -21.78 -0.80
N GLU A 60 -6.53 -21.31 0.33
CA GLU A 60 -5.63 -20.16 0.41
C GLU A 60 -4.18 -20.64 0.27
N VAL A 61 -3.41 -20.02 -0.59
CA VAL A 61 -1.97 -20.23 -0.72
C VAL A 61 -1.26 -19.62 0.47
N THR A 62 -0.58 -20.44 1.28
CA THR A 62 0.12 -19.99 2.49
C THR A 62 1.62 -19.81 2.29
N ALA A 63 2.19 -20.50 1.31
CA ALA A 63 3.58 -20.32 0.90
C ALA A 63 3.76 -20.70 -0.57
N VAL A 64 4.71 -20.04 -1.25
CA VAL A 64 5.11 -20.30 -2.63
C VAL A 64 6.59 -20.61 -2.64
N ASN A 65 6.96 -21.72 -3.30
CA ASN A 65 8.35 -22.09 -3.55
C ASN A 65 8.54 -22.22 -5.07
N ASP A 66 9.05 -21.16 -5.66
CA ASP A 66 9.43 -21.09 -7.05
C ASP A 66 10.92 -21.42 -7.17
N SER A 67 11.24 -22.69 -7.46
CA SER A 67 12.60 -23.19 -7.60
C SER A 67 12.97 -23.55 -9.04
N GLY A 68 12.02 -23.40 -9.96
CA GLY A 68 12.15 -23.70 -11.37
C GLY A 68 12.22 -25.20 -11.75
N SER A 69 12.49 -26.08 -10.80
CA SER A 69 12.55 -27.52 -11.04
C SER A 69 11.68 -28.35 -10.08
N SER A 70 11.31 -27.78 -8.98
CA SER A 70 10.53 -28.41 -7.91
C SER A 70 9.56 -27.42 -7.29
N ASP A 71 8.77 -26.81 -8.14
CA ASP A 71 7.83 -25.79 -7.78
C ASP A 71 6.69 -26.36 -6.95
N THR A 72 6.44 -25.71 -5.84
CA THR A 72 5.38 -26.14 -4.91
C THR A 72 4.66 -24.95 -4.31
N ILE A 73 3.41 -25.17 -3.93
CA ILE A 73 2.64 -24.24 -3.11
C ILE A 73 2.15 -24.97 -1.85
N ASN A 74 2.13 -24.25 -0.73
CA ASN A 74 1.42 -24.73 0.45
C ASN A 74 0.03 -24.12 0.46
N ILE A 75 -0.96 -24.95 0.80
CA ILE A 75 -2.36 -24.55 0.82
C ILE A 75 -3.00 -24.87 2.17
N LYS A 76 -4.02 -24.11 2.50
CA LYS A 76 -4.98 -24.44 3.57
C LYS A 76 -6.41 -24.25 3.04
N LEU A 77 -7.34 -25.07 3.50
CA LEU A 77 -8.74 -24.92 3.14
C LEU A 77 -9.28 -23.56 3.63
N LYS A 78 -9.93 -22.82 2.75
CA LYS A 78 -10.45 -21.47 3.05
C LYS A 78 -11.44 -21.47 4.20
N ASP A 79 -12.32 -22.46 4.29
CA ASP A 79 -13.34 -22.51 5.32
C ASP A 79 -12.95 -23.42 6.53
N ASN A 80 -11.89 -24.19 6.43
CA ASN A 80 -11.30 -25.00 7.48
C ASN A 80 -12.26 -25.92 8.30
N VAL A 81 -13.47 -26.14 7.81
CA VAL A 81 -14.45 -27.00 8.51
C VAL A 81 -14.07 -28.47 8.40
N ASN A 82 -13.46 -28.89 7.31
CA ASN A 82 -13.15 -30.27 6.96
C ASN A 82 -11.65 -30.62 7.09
N GLY A 83 -10.82 -29.72 7.61
CA GLY A 83 -9.38 -29.87 7.72
C GLY A 83 -8.60 -28.95 6.75
N GLU A 84 -7.27 -28.91 6.88
CA GLU A 84 -6.46 -27.90 6.19
C GLU A 84 -6.09 -28.28 4.75
N GLY A 85 -5.96 -29.55 4.43
CA GLY A 85 -5.48 -30.04 3.14
C GLY A 85 -6.56 -30.29 2.11
N LEU A 86 -6.14 -30.81 0.95
CA LEU A 86 -7.02 -31.19 -0.14
C LEU A 86 -8.18 -32.07 0.35
N GLN A 87 -9.40 -31.76 -0.07
CA GLN A 87 -10.58 -32.51 0.32
C GLN A 87 -10.79 -33.76 -0.57
N GLY A 88 -10.28 -33.72 -1.79
CA GLY A 88 -10.27 -34.82 -2.74
C GLY A 88 -8.86 -35.10 -3.27
N ALA A 89 -8.62 -36.31 -3.76
CA ALA A 89 -7.41 -36.57 -4.51
C ALA A 89 -7.49 -35.96 -5.89
N ILE A 90 -6.40 -35.36 -6.34
CA ILE A 90 -6.26 -34.74 -7.66
C ILE A 90 -5.14 -35.41 -8.46
N THR A 91 -5.28 -35.48 -9.77
CA THR A 91 -4.30 -36.11 -10.64
C THR A 91 -3.34 -35.10 -11.24
N SER A 92 -2.15 -35.58 -11.60
CA SER A 92 -1.18 -34.80 -12.37
C SER A 92 -1.84 -34.22 -13.64
N GLY A 93 -1.48 -32.97 -13.96
CA GLY A 93 -2.06 -32.24 -15.10
C GLY A 93 -3.42 -31.58 -14.82
N THR A 94 -3.90 -31.63 -13.59
CA THR A 94 -5.13 -30.90 -13.22
C THR A 94 -4.88 -29.40 -13.27
N ASN A 95 -5.77 -28.66 -13.96
CA ASN A 95 -5.71 -27.21 -14.04
C ASN A 95 -5.97 -26.57 -12.67
N ILE A 96 -5.12 -25.63 -12.31
CA ILE A 96 -5.27 -24.83 -11.11
C ILE A 96 -5.85 -23.48 -11.51
N ARG A 97 -6.99 -23.13 -10.92
CA ARG A 97 -7.64 -21.83 -11.04
C ARG A 97 -7.19 -20.95 -9.91
N ARG A 98 -7.01 -19.66 -10.19
CA ARG A 98 -6.58 -18.70 -9.20
C ARG A 98 -7.53 -17.53 -9.14
N ARG A 99 -7.75 -16.99 -7.93
CA ARG A 99 -8.45 -15.74 -7.67
C ARG A 99 -7.61 -14.88 -6.72
N TRP A 100 -7.67 -13.58 -6.94
CA TRP A 100 -7.07 -12.63 -6.01
C TRP A 100 -7.75 -12.74 -4.65
N ARG A 101 -6.96 -12.67 -3.59
CA ARG A 101 -7.41 -12.79 -2.19
C ARG A 101 -8.64 -11.92 -1.85
N PHE A 102 -8.70 -10.73 -2.41
CA PHE A 102 -9.72 -9.72 -2.12
C PHE A 102 -10.79 -9.61 -3.22
N TYR A 103 -10.91 -10.58 -4.09
CA TYR A 103 -11.82 -10.52 -5.25
C TYR A 103 -13.28 -10.30 -4.86
N ASP A 104 -13.72 -10.80 -3.70
CA ASP A 104 -15.09 -10.74 -3.19
C ASP A 104 -15.47 -9.37 -2.60
N LEU A 105 -14.52 -8.44 -2.50
CA LEU A 105 -14.77 -7.05 -2.10
C LEU A 105 -15.22 -6.15 -3.24
N PHE A 106 -15.21 -6.63 -4.48
CA PHE A 106 -15.47 -5.85 -5.67
C PHE A 106 -16.54 -6.51 -6.53
N ASP A 107 -17.36 -5.69 -7.19
CA ASP A 107 -18.43 -6.18 -8.06
C ASP A 107 -17.91 -6.75 -9.39
N ALA A 108 -16.76 -6.27 -9.87
CA ALA A 108 -16.13 -6.68 -11.12
C ALA A 108 -14.61 -6.55 -11.05
N ALA A 109 -13.93 -7.18 -12.00
CA ALA A 109 -12.50 -7.00 -12.21
C ALA A 109 -12.19 -5.59 -12.74
N PRO A 110 -10.98 -5.04 -12.46
CA PRO A 110 -10.55 -3.79 -13.07
C PRO A 110 -10.40 -3.96 -14.60
N GLY A 111 -10.72 -2.93 -15.34
CA GLY A 111 -10.74 -2.94 -16.79
C GLY A 111 -10.34 -1.61 -17.39
N THR A 112 -11.14 -1.11 -18.30
CA THR A 112 -10.96 0.20 -18.94
C THR A 112 -12.00 1.16 -18.39
N SER A 113 -11.55 2.28 -17.88
CA SER A 113 -12.45 3.29 -17.33
C SER A 113 -13.35 3.90 -18.42
N GLN A 114 -14.52 4.36 -18.00
CA GLN A 114 -15.42 5.07 -18.90
C GLN A 114 -14.75 6.34 -19.45
N TYR A 115 -13.94 7.01 -18.64
CA TYR A 115 -13.17 8.17 -19.07
C TYR A 115 -12.21 7.83 -20.22
N ALA A 116 -11.42 6.76 -20.07
CA ALA A 116 -10.48 6.33 -21.11
C ALA A 116 -11.22 5.98 -22.40
N THR A 117 -12.36 5.28 -22.30
CA THR A 117 -13.20 4.92 -23.45
C THR A 117 -13.75 6.15 -24.15
N ASP A 118 -14.34 7.10 -23.43
CA ASP A 118 -15.01 8.28 -23.99
C ASP A 118 -14.02 9.27 -24.61
N ASN A 119 -12.79 9.32 -24.08
CA ASN A 119 -11.77 10.26 -24.51
C ASN A 119 -10.67 9.62 -25.38
N ASN A 120 -10.85 8.36 -25.76
CA ASN A 120 -9.89 7.60 -26.58
C ASN A 120 -8.48 7.60 -25.96
N ARG A 121 -8.39 7.28 -24.65
CA ARG A 121 -7.17 7.37 -23.84
C ARG A 121 -6.58 6.01 -23.48
N GLY A 122 -6.61 5.06 -24.39
CA GLY A 122 -6.09 3.72 -24.18
C GLY A 122 -7.06 2.78 -23.45
N THR A 123 -6.55 1.65 -23.01
CA THR A 123 -7.33 0.57 -22.39
C THR A 123 -6.63 0.01 -21.16
N LEU A 124 -7.40 -0.61 -20.27
CA LEU A 124 -6.90 -1.31 -19.07
C LEU A 124 -6.22 -0.37 -18.06
N ASP A 125 -6.77 0.82 -17.91
CA ASP A 125 -6.27 1.83 -16.98
C ASP A 125 -6.79 1.68 -15.56
N GLU A 126 -7.73 0.76 -15.29
CA GLU A 126 -8.28 0.61 -13.94
C GLU A 126 -7.46 -0.31 -13.04
N VAL A 127 -7.46 0.03 -11.77
CA VAL A 127 -6.85 -0.75 -10.68
C VAL A 127 -7.77 -0.79 -9.46
N HIS A 128 -7.69 -1.90 -8.72
CA HIS A 128 -8.27 -2.02 -7.38
C HIS A 128 -7.17 -2.03 -6.35
N ILE A 129 -7.37 -1.33 -5.24
CA ILE A 129 -6.43 -1.27 -4.13
C ILE A 129 -7.15 -1.60 -2.84
N VAL A 130 -6.54 -2.44 -2.02
CA VAL A 130 -7.02 -2.80 -0.69
C VAL A 130 -5.92 -2.53 0.33
N VAL A 131 -6.28 -1.80 1.37
CA VAL A 131 -5.43 -1.60 2.56
C VAL A 131 -5.98 -2.46 3.68
N TYR A 132 -5.12 -3.23 4.32
CA TYR A 132 -5.53 -4.20 5.33
C TYR A 132 -4.58 -4.26 6.53
N ASP A 133 -5.09 -4.70 7.67
CA ASP A 133 -4.34 -4.91 8.90
C ASP A 133 -3.81 -6.35 8.94
N THR A 134 -2.49 -6.51 8.85
CA THR A 134 -1.85 -7.83 8.79
C THR A 134 -1.82 -8.55 10.14
N THR A 135 -1.80 -7.80 11.23
CA THR A 135 -1.58 -8.32 12.59
C THR A 135 -2.74 -8.08 13.54
N GLY A 136 -3.75 -7.33 13.13
CA GLY A 136 -4.85 -6.90 13.98
C GLY A 136 -4.48 -5.82 15.00
N ALA A 137 -3.34 -5.15 14.84
CA ALA A 137 -2.87 -4.13 15.78
C ALA A 137 -3.62 -2.80 15.64
N ILE A 138 -4.27 -2.58 14.50
CA ILE A 138 -5.00 -1.34 14.20
C ILE A 138 -6.49 -1.50 14.49
N SER A 139 -7.10 -2.50 13.87
CA SER A 139 -8.55 -2.71 13.90
C SER A 139 -9.00 -3.80 14.87
N GLY A 140 -8.06 -4.51 15.48
CA GLY A 140 -8.32 -5.78 16.11
C GLY A 140 -8.44 -6.92 15.09
N PHE A 141 -8.56 -8.13 15.59
CA PHE A 141 -8.77 -9.27 14.71
C PHE A 141 -10.24 -9.40 14.34
N SER A 142 -10.52 -9.56 13.07
CA SER A 142 -11.74 -10.21 12.62
C SER A 142 -11.59 -11.72 12.80
N VAL A 143 -12.67 -12.40 13.12
CA VAL A 143 -12.73 -13.86 13.14
C VAL A 143 -13.82 -14.31 12.17
N ASP A 144 -13.54 -15.32 11.41
CA ASP A 144 -14.54 -15.95 10.56
C ASP A 144 -15.56 -16.77 11.37
N ALA A 145 -16.52 -17.39 10.68
CA ALA A 145 -17.53 -18.22 11.30
C ALA A 145 -16.96 -19.44 12.08
N ASN A 146 -15.71 -19.81 11.81
CA ASN A 146 -14.99 -20.92 12.42
C ASN A 146 -14.07 -20.50 13.57
N GLY A 147 -14.05 -19.19 13.89
CA GLY A 147 -13.19 -18.64 14.93
C GLY A 147 -11.74 -18.44 14.49
N GLN A 148 -11.43 -18.57 13.19
CA GLN A 148 -10.11 -18.28 12.65
C GLN A 148 -9.91 -16.78 12.51
N ARG A 149 -8.70 -16.31 12.78
CA ARG A 149 -8.34 -14.89 12.57
C ARG A 149 -8.29 -14.61 11.08
N THR A 150 -9.02 -13.60 10.66
CA THR A 150 -8.99 -13.12 9.28
C THR A 150 -8.29 -11.77 9.21
N THR A 151 -7.72 -11.49 8.06
CA THR A 151 -7.17 -10.16 7.76
C THR A 151 -8.30 -9.14 7.78
N ALA A 152 -8.17 -8.12 8.59
CA ALA A 152 -9.14 -7.04 8.63
C ALA A 152 -8.86 -6.06 7.49
N VAL A 153 -9.84 -5.83 6.64
CA VAL A 153 -9.79 -4.80 5.60
C VAL A 153 -10.06 -3.45 6.24
N LEU A 154 -9.18 -2.49 5.96
CA LEU A 154 -9.28 -1.12 6.47
C LEU A 154 -9.88 -0.17 5.43
N GLU A 155 -9.39 -0.25 4.19
CA GLU A 155 -9.84 0.60 3.09
C GLU A 155 -9.93 -0.19 1.79
N ILE A 156 -10.89 0.19 0.96
CA ILE A 156 -11.13 -0.39 -0.36
C ILE A 156 -11.23 0.76 -1.35
N PHE A 157 -10.42 0.70 -2.39
CA PHE A 157 -10.46 1.63 -3.50
C PHE A 157 -10.74 0.85 -4.79
N ALA A 158 -11.93 1.05 -5.34
CA ALA A 158 -12.41 0.36 -6.52
C ALA A 158 -12.29 1.23 -7.77
N ASN A 159 -11.92 0.62 -8.90
CA ASN A 159 -11.92 1.25 -10.22
C ASN A 159 -11.19 2.62 -10.26
N LEU A 160 -10.05 2.68 -9.58
CA LEU A 160 -9.15 3.82 -9.72
C LEU A 160 -8.42 3.75 -11.05
N SER A 161 -8.11 4.89 -11.65
CA SER A 161 -7.38 4.94 -12.92
C SER A 161 -5.91 5.28 -12.71
N VAL A 162 -5.05 4.72 -13.55
CA VAL A 162 -3.64 5.12 -13.66
C VAL A 162 -3.48 6.36 -14.56
N ASN A 163 -4.53 6.81 -15.24
CA ASN A 163 -4.54 8.01 -16.05
C ASN A 163 -4.77 9.25 -15.17
N ASN A 164 -3.84 10.21 -15.21
CA ASN A 164 -3.86 11.39 -14.36
C ASN A 164 -5.03 12.35 -14.64
N ASN A 165 -5.61 12.29 -15.82
CA ASN A 165 -6.76 13.10 -16.22
C ASN A 165 -8.11 12.42 -16.01
N ALA A 166 -8.10 11.17 -15.56
CA ALA A 166 -9.32 10.38 -15.44
C ALA A 166 -10.30 10.99 -14.43
N LYS A 167 -11.54 11.06 -14.86
CA LYS A 167 -12.66 11.61 -14.09
C LYS A 167 -13.76 10.57 -13.93
N GLY A 168 -14.32 10.53 -12.75
CA GLY A 168 -15.55 9.79 -12.46
C GLY A 168 -16.79 10.45 -13.08
N PRO A 169 -17.95 9.79 -13.00
CA PRO A 169 -19.21 10.31 -13.58
C PRO A 169 -19.64 11.66 -12.98
N GLN A 170 -19.17 12.03 -11.81
CA GLN A 170 -19.46 13.30 -11.14
C GLN A 170 -18.40 14.36 -11.41
N GLY A 171 -17.37 14.04 -12.21
CA GLY A 171 -16.28 14.96 -12.56
C GLY A 171 -15.14 15.01 -11.53
N ASP A 172 -15.18 14.21 -10.49
CA ASP A 172 -14.11 14.02 -9.51
C ASP A 172 -12.96 13.22 -10.13
N SER A 173 -11.74 13.44 -9.66
CA SER A 173 -10.58 12.65 -10.09
C SER A 173 -10.69 11.23 -9.55
N ILE A 174 -10.52 10.26 -10.46
CA ILE A 174 -10.33 8.84 -10.13
C ILE A 174 -8.88 8.39 -10.30
N PHE A 175 -7.95 9.33 -10.52
CA PHE A 175 -6.52 9.05 -10.56
C PHE A 175 -6.05 8.56 -9.19
N TYR A 176 -5.45 7.36 -9.15
CA TYR A 176 -5.22 6.66 -7.89
C TYR A 176 -4.35 7.43 -6.88
N PRO A 177 -3.28 8.17 -7.23
CA PRO A 177 -2.53 8.96 -6.27
C PRO A 177 -3.35 10.06 -5.61
N ASP A 178 -4.17 10.76 -6.41
CA ASP A 178 -5.07 11.81 -5.92
C ASP A 178 -6.13 11.28 -4.96
N VAL A 179 -6.71 10.12 -5.30
CA VAL A 179 -7.74 9.51 -4.48
C VAL A 179 -7.15 9.02 -3.17
N ILE A 180 -6.02 8.32 -3.21
CA ILE A 180 -5.31 7.86 -2.00
C ILE A 180 -4.95 9.05 -1.12
N TYR A 181 -4.36 10.10 -1.68
CA TYR A 181 -3.98 11.29 -0.91
C TYR A 181 -5.16 11.96 -0.19
N ARG A 182 -6.35 11.98 -0.81
CA ARG A 182 -7.52 12.65 -0.26
C ARG A 182 -8.39 11.78 0.65
N GLN A 183 -8.36 10.47 0.47
CA GLN A 183 -9.33 9.57 1.11
C GLN A 183 -8.70 8.57 2.06
N SER A 184 -7.43 8.19 1.86
CA SER A 184 -6.80 7.23 2.76
C SER A 184 -6.41 7.88 4.09
N GLU A 185 -6.72 7.17 5.18
CA GLU A 185 -6.30 7.51 6.54
C GLU A 185 -5.03 6.74 6.95
N PHE A 186 -4.64 5.72 6.19
CA PHE A 186 -3.59 4.78 6.58
C PHE A 186 -2.35 4.84 5.70
N VAL A 187 -2.49 5.13 4.42
CA VAL A 187 -1.39 5.08 3.46
C VAL A 187 -1.29 6.34 2.62
N TYR A 188 -0.08 6.63 2.17
CA TYR A 188 0.21 7.70 1.23
C TYR A 188 0.97 7.11 0.04
N TRP A 189 0.62 7.55 -1.14
CA TRP A 189 1.40 7.24 -2.33
C TRP A 189 2.69 8.07 -2.31
N MET A 190 3.82 7.44 -2.58
CA MET A 190 5.13 8.09 -2.58
C MET A 190 5.74 8.11 -3.97
N ASP A 191 5.81 6.95 -4.63
CA ASP A 191 6.45 6.79 -5.92
C ASP A 191 6.07 5.43 -6.54
N HIS A 192 6.34 5.27 -7.85
CA HIS A 192 6.22 4.00 -8.53
C HIS A 192 7.48 3.16 -8.33
N ASN A 193 7.29 1.86 -8.26
CA ASN A 193 8.44 0.95 -8.26
C ASN A 193 8.96 0.79 -9.68
N THR A 194 10.04 1.48 -10.00
CA THR A 194 10.75 1.39 -11.28
C THR A 194 11.57 0.13 -11.46
N GLY A 195 11.76 -0.64 -10.41
CA GLY A 195 12.62 -1.82 -10.38
C GLY A 195 11.93 -3.12 -10.77
N GLY A 196 11.64 -3.36 -12.04
CA GLY A 196 11.28 -4.69 -12.53
C GLY A 196 9.81 -5.07 -12.46
N THR A 197 8.93 -4.17 -12.11
CA THR A 197 7.48 -4.34 -12.25
C THR A 197 7.01 -3.78 -13.60
N ASN A 198 6.02 -4.40 -14.21
CA ASN A 198 5.44 -3.92 -15.46
C ASN A 198 4.50 -2.71 -15.26
N TRP A 199 4.57 -2.06 -14.12
CA TRP A 199 3.76 -0.89 -13.84
C TRP A 199 4.28 0.30 -14.65
N GLY A 200 3.41 0.91 -15.46
CA GLY A 200 3.80 2.03 -16.30
C GLY A 200 4.66 1.67 -17.51
N THR A 201 4.71 0.40 -17.94
CA THR A 201 5.32 0.04 -19.21
C THR A 201 4.35 0.25 -20.34
N ASP A 202 4.87 0.71 -21.43
CA ASP A 202 4.25 0.82 -22.74
C ASP A 202 3.81 -0.54 -23.31
N VAL A 203 2.98 -0.52 -24.34
CA VAL A 203 2.47 -1.68 -25.08
C VAL A 203 3.59 -2.53 -25.67
N ASP A 204 4.72 -1.97 -26.05
CA ASP A 204 5.85 -2.68 -26.61
C ASP A 204 6.80 -3.26 -25.54
N GLY A 205 6.50 -3.04 -24.25
CA GLY A 205 7.31 -3.55 -23.14
C GLY A 205 8.56 -2.73 -22.86
N THR A 206 8.73 -1.59 -23.49
CA THR A 206 9.70 -0.62 -23.04
C THR A 206 9.19 -0.02 -21.73
N GLN A 207 10.02 -0.03 -20.72
CA GLN A 207 9.78 0.81 -19.55
C GLN A 207 9.97 2.24 -20.01
N ASP A 208 8.96 2.84 -20.49
CA ASP A 208 8.87 4.29 -20.43
C ASP A 208 8.68 4.61 -18.98
N GLY A 209 9.83 4.54 -18.35
CA GLY A 209 9.98 4.85 -17.02
C GLY A 209 8.77 5.51 -16.46
N ASP A 210 8.32 5.38 -15.71
CA ASP A 210 7.87 6.34 -14.78
C ASP A 210 6.58 6.96 -15.19
N ILE A 211 5.55 6.26 -14.87
CA ILE A 211 4.39 6.99 -14.39
C ILE A 211 4.89 7.83 -13.19
N LEU A 212 5.85 8.69 -13.42
CA LEU A 212 6.37 9.57 -12.40
C LEU A 212 5.46 10.77 -12.29
N LEU A 213 5.05 11.06 -11.10
CA LEU A 213 4.42 12.34 -10.79
C LEU A 213 5.34 13.54 -11.04
N ASP A 214 6.64 13.33 -11.11
CA ASP A 214 7.59 14.40 -11.39
C ASP A 214 7.79 14.67 -12.88
N GLY A 215 7.23 13.81 -13.74
CA GLY A 215 7.33 13.96 -15.19
C GLY A 215 8.75 13.83 -15.72
N THR A 216 9.60 13.07 -15.06
CA THR A 216 10.94 12.74 -15.56
C THR A 216 10.97 11.31 -16.06
N ASP A 217 11.28 11.13 -17.31
CA ASP A 217 11.56 9.84 -17.91
C ASP A 217 13.01 9.43 -17.61
N SER A 218 13.18 8.30 -16.94
CA SER A 218 14.52 7.79 -16.62
C SER A 218 15.21 7.11 -17.80
N ASN A 219 14.48 6.81 -18.86
CA ASN A 219 14.99 6.11 -20.03
C ASN A 219 15.21 7.02 -21.24
N SER A 220 14.83 8.28 -21.14
CA SER A 220 15.06 9.25 -22.20
C SER A 220 16.55 9.64 -22.31
N ALA A 221 17.06 9.69 -23.51
CA ALA A 221 18.37 10.29 -23.79
C ALA A 221 18.39 11.80 -23.47
N ASN A 222 17.26 12.39 -23.15
CA ASN A 222 17.06 13.77 -22.79
C ASN A 222 16.44 13.85 -21.40
N ALA A 223 17.27 13.79 -20.37
CA ALA A 223 16.85 13.98 -18.99
C ALA A 223 16.05 15.30 -18.85
N GLY A 224 14.78 15.19 -18.54
CA GLY A 224 13.89 16.34 -18.37
C GLY A 224 12.61 16.30 -19.21
N ASP A 225 12.44 15.30 -20.06
CA ASP A 225 11.19 15.12 -20.79
C ASP A 225 10.12 14.58 -19.83
N LYS A 226 8.94 15.14 -19.92
CA LYS A 226 7.83 14.77 -19.07
C LYS A 226 7.13 13.57 -19.67
N VAL A 227 7.05 12.49 -18.94
CA VAL A 227 6.08 11.41 -19.22
C VAL A 227 4.72 11.89 -18.74
N LEU A 228 3.85 12.19 -19.67
CA LEU A 228 2.49 12.58 -19.36
C LEU A 228 1.60 11.36 -19.52
N LEU A 229 1.09 10.85 -18.41
CA LEU A 229 0.04 9.82 -18.41
C LEU A 229 -1.27 10.32 -19.02
N ASP A 230 -1.30 11.53 -19.50
CA ASP A 230 -2.48 12.12 -20.14
C ASP A 230 -2.60 11.77 -21.62
N GLY A 231 -1.70 10.91 -22.14
CA GLY A 231 -1.67 10.56 -23.55
C GLY A 231 -1.31 11.71 -24.48
N THR A 232 -0.73 12.78 -23.95
CA THR A 232 -0.08 13.75 -24.79
C THR A 232 1.31 13.25 -25.11
N ASP A 233 1.41 12.53 -26.17
CA ASP A 233 2.65 12.14 -26.75
C ASP A 233 3.42 13.39 -27.18
N GLY A 234 4.61 13.55 -26.66
CA GLY A 234 5.60 14.28 -27.41
C GLY A 234 5.94 13.37 -28.58
N SER A 235 5.54 13.69 -29.74
CA SER A 235 5.79 12.99 -31.01
C SER A 235 7.07 12.11 -30.94
N SER A 236 7.00 10.94 -31.52
CA SER A 236 8.14 9.98 -31.60
C SER A 236 9.44 10.58 -32.16
N THR A 237 9.39 11.82 -32.64
CA THR A 237 10.54 12.63 -33.05
C THR A 237 11.10 13.46 -31.92
N ASP A 238 10.42 13.57 -30.80
CA ASP A 238 10.81 14.42 -29.68
C ASP A 238 11.46 13.64 -28.52
N ASN A 239 11.72 12.36 -28.73
CA ASN A 239 12.39 11.45 -27.78
C ASN A 239 11.75 11.38 -26.37
N GLY A 240 10.58 11.90 -26.22
CA GLY A 240 9.76 11.62 -25.09
C GLY A 240 8.83 10.49 -25.52
N ASP A 241 9.23 9.29 -25.31
CA ASP A 241 8.41 8.14 -25.71
C ASP A 241 7.27 7.99 -24.74
N ASN A 242 6.30 8.82 -24.97
CA ASN A 242 5.07 8.76 -24.23
C ASN A 242 4.23 7.66 -24.80
N ILE A 243 3.51 7.02 -23.93
CA ILE A 243 2.42 6.16 -24.31
C ILE A 243 1.49 6.99 -25.20
N ASP A 244 1.45 6.69 -26.49
CA ASP A 244 0.50 7.33 -27.40
C ASP A 244 -0.90 6.82 -27.14
N LEU A 245 -1.55 7.42 -26.17
CA LEU A 245 -2.93 7.12 -25.82
C LEU A 245 -3.94 7.87 -26.67
N GLU A 246 -3.48 8.74 -27.58
CA GLU A 246 -4.38 9.58 -28.37
C GLU A 246 -5.17 8.79 -29.41
N ASP A 247 -4.61 7.69 -29.92
CA ASP A 247 -5.28 6.87 -30.90
C ASP A 247 -6.19 5.78 -30.29
N GLY A 248 -6.22 5.65 -28.94
CA GLY A 248 -7.00 4.67 -28.22
C GLY A 248 -6.57 3.22 -28.42
N SER A 249 -5.46 2.99 -29.13
CA SER A 249 -4.95 1.65 -29.41
C SER A 249 -3.99 1.17 -28.32
N SER A 250 -3.43 2.08 -27.56
CA SER A 250 -2.49 1.79 -26.48
C SER A 250 -3.15 1.08 -25.30
N THR A 251 -2.39 0.25 -24.64
CA THR A 251 -2.84 -0.49 -23.43
C THR A 251 -1.89 -0.19 -22.29
N TYR A 252 -2.44 0.24 -21.16
CA TYR A 252 -1.61 0.44 -19.96
C TYR A 252 -0.96 -0.86 -19.52
N ALA A 253 0.25 -0.77 -19.05
CA ALA A 253 0.97 -1.91 -18.52
C ALA A 253 0.27 -2.47 -17.29
N LEU A 254 0.25 -3.78 -17.22
CA LEU A 254 -0.39 -4.51 -16.15
C LEU A 254 0.66 -5.18 -15.27
N LEU A 255 0.38 -5.23 -13.99
CA LEU A 255 1.14 -6.10 -13.10
C LEU A 255 0.94 -7.56 -13.53
N SER A 256 1.99 -8.36 -13.48
CA SER A 256 1.89 -9.79 -13.80
C SER A 256 1.02 -10.54 -12.80
N LEU A 257 1.09 -10.14 -11.53
CA LEU A 257 0.31 -10.67 -10.42
C LEU A 257 -0.26 -9.54 -9.55
N PRO A 258 -1.32 -9.80 -8.76
CA PRO A 258 -1.70 -8.87 -7.71
C PRO A 258 -0.52 -8.65 -6.77
N THR A 259 -0.27 -7.42 -6.38
CA THR A 259 0.75 -7.17 -5.36
C THR A 259 0.21 -7.49 -3.98
N ILE A 260 1.08 -7.98 -3.12
CA ILE A 260 0.86 -8.09 -1.69
C ILE A 260 2.09 -7.51 -1.02
N SER A 261 1.97 -6.29 -0.53
CA SER A 261 3.06 -5.56 0.11
C SER A 261 2.74 -5.31 1.56
N GLU A 262 3.57 -5.82 2.46
CA GLU A 262 3.46 -5.57 3.89
C GLU A 262 4.50 -4.53 4.30
N LEU A 263 4.06 -3.48 4.96
CA LEU A 263 4.94 -2.46 5.48
C LEU A 263 5.73 -3.02 6.67
N SER A 264 7.02 -2.78 6.67
CA SER A 264 7.93 -3.28 7.69
C SER A 264 9.07 -2.30 7.96
N GLY A 265 9.84 -2.55 9.03
CA GLY A 265 11.02 -1.76 9.35
C GLY A 265 10.73 -0.39 9.98
N GLY A 266 9.47 -0.03 10.17
CA GLY A 266 9.11 1.17 10.92
C GLY A 266 9.51 1.03 12.39
N THR A 267 10.14 2.07 12.93
CA THR A 267 10.48 2.15 14.35
C THR A 267 9.89 3.41 14.94
N ASP A 268 9.34 3.28 16.14
CA ASP A 268 8.88 4.45 16.88
C ASP A 268 10.09 5.17 17.49
N ASP A 269 10.20 6.45 17.22
CA ASP A 269 11.15 7.32 17.90
C ASP A 269 10.42 8.15 18.96
N TYR A 270 10.48 7.67 20.20
CA TYR A 270 9.92 8.40 21.34
C TYR A 270 10.91 9.40 21.95
N ALA A 271 12.11 9.52 21.38
CA ALA A 271 13.16 10.40 21.88
C ALA A 271 13.15 11.77 21.20
N VAL A 272 11.97 12.38 21.07
CA VAL A 272 11.80 13.68 20.43
C VAL A 272 12.67 14.72 21.10
N THR A 273 13.54 15.35 20.34
CA THR A 273 14.44 16.42 20.81
C THR A 273 13.74 17.78 20.84
N ALA A 274 14.29 18.72 21.63
CA ALA A 274 13.79 20.09 21.65
C ALA A 274 13.90 20.78 20.26
N GLY A 275 14.87 20.38 19.43
CA GLY A 275 15.03 20.89 18.07
C GLY A 275 13.89 20.44 17.13
N GLU A 276 13.49 19.18 17.22
CA GLU A 276 12.36 18.64 16.45
C GLU A 276 11.04 19.26 16.90
N LEU A 277 10.85 19.41 18.22
CA LEU A 277 9.69 20.13 18.77
C LEU A 277 9.67 21.58 18.28
N LYS A 278 10.82 22.26 18.24
CA LYS A 278 10.89 23.61 17.69
C LYS A 278 10.41 23.66 16.24
N THR A 279 10.88 22.75 15.41
CA THR A 279 10.46 22.66 14.02
C THR A 279 8.95 22.45 13.87
N ALA A 280 8.34 21.66 14.75
CA ALA A 280 6.90 21.47 14.80
C ALA A 280 6.17 22.74 15.25
N TYR A 281 6.61 23.38 16.33
CA TYR A 281 6.00 24.63 16.81
C TYR A 281 6.15 25.77 15.82
N ASP A 282 7.25 25.87 15.07
CA ASP A 282 7.46 26.90 14.04
C ASP A 282 6.38 26.87 12.94
N ARG A 283 5.68 25.74 12.75
CA ARG A 283 4.52 25.66 11.85
C ARG A 283 3.33 26.49 12.32
N PHE A 284 3.30 26.84 13.60
CA PHE A 284 2.27 27.67 14.21
C PHE A 284 2.78 29.11 14.49
N ALA A 285 3.90 29.51 13.90
CA ALA A 285 4.51 30.82 14.17
C ALA A 285 3.75 31.99 13.52
N ASP A 286 2.99 31.73 12.47
CA ASP A 286 2.22 32.74 11.77
C ASP A 286 0.99 33.17 12.60
N THR A 287 1.00 34.42 13.05
CA THR A 287 -0.06 35.01 13.88
C THR A 287 -1.23 35.57 13.06
N GLU A 288 -1.06 35.70 11.74
CA GLU A 288 -2.11 36.25 10.89
C GLU A 288 -3.09 35.13 10.43
N SER A 289 -2.59 33.92 10.22
CA SER A 289 -3.41 32.80 9.74
C SER A 289 -3.86 31.86 10.85
N LEU A 290 -3.17 31.84 11.99
CA LEU A 290 -3.42 30.89 13.08
C LEU A 290 -3.58 31.60 14.43
N ASP A 291 -4.75 31.47 15.03
CA ASP A 291 -5.05 32.02 16.38
C ASP A 291 -4.71 30.96 17.44
N VAL A 292 -3.62 31.18 18.17
CA VAL A 292 -3.13 30.28 19.22
C VAL A 292 -3.04 31.06 20.55
N ASN A 293 -3.92 30.76 21.48
CA ASN A 293 -3.94 31.43 22.78
C ASN A 293 -3.18 30.67 23.87
N LEU A 294 -3.09 29.34 23.75
CA LEU A 294 -2.53 28.49 24.79
C LEU A 294 -1.63 27.41 24.18
N ILE A 295 -0.45 27.24 24.75
CA ILE A 295 0.48 26.17 24.42
C ILE A 295 0.67 25.28 25.64
N LEU A 296 0.34 24.02 25.50
CA LEU A 296 0.62 23.00 26.48
C LEU A 296 1.92 22.28 26.10
N GLY A 297 3.06 22.79 26.56
CA GLY A 297 4.37 22.25 26.23
C GLY A 297 4.67 20.88 26.84
N GLY A 298 3.82 20.43 27.76
CA GLY A 298 4.03 19.13 28.39
C GLY A 298 5.34 19.04 29.17
N ARG A 299 5.84 17.82 29.31
CA ARG A 299 7.12 17.53 29.94
C ARG A 299 8.24 17.74 28.92
N GLY A 300 9.14 18.66 29.19
CA GLY A 300 10.35 18.83 28.42
C GLY A 300 11.39 17.77 28.72
N GLY A 301 12.30 17.52 27.79
CA GLY A 301 13.46 16.69 28.01
C GLY A 301 13.51 15.37 27.25
N GLY A 302 12.49 15.04 26.47
CA GLY A 302 12.47 13.81 25.67
C GLY A 302 12.74 12.56 26.51
N ALA A 303 13.41 11.58 25.96
CA ALA A 303 13.76 10.34 26.64
C ALA A 303 14.78 10.51 27.78
N ALA A 304 15.59 11.56 27.74
CA ALA A 304 16.64 11.79 28.69
C ALA A 304 16.14 12.30 30.08
N ASP A 305 14.96 12.95 30.10
CA ASP A 305 14.31 13.49 31.31
C ASP A 305 15.30 14.14 32.28
N THR A 306 16.17 15.02 31.76
CA THR A 306 17.23 15.71 32.52
C THR A 306 16.93 17.19 32.65
N SER A 307 17.56 17.85 33.65
CA SER A 307 17.46 19.30 33.78
C SER A 307 17.93 20.06 32.53
N SER A 308 19.02 19.63 31.92
CA SER A 308 19.56 20.25 30.70
C SER A 308 18.57 20.15 29.50
N SER A 309 17.93 19.01 29.35
CA SER A 309 16.89 18.83 28.29
C SER A 309 15.66 19.69 28.58
N GLN A 310 15.27 19.82 29.83
CA GLN A 310 14.19 20.69 30.29
C GLN A 310 14.48 22.15 29.99
N ASP A 311 15.71 22.62 30.35
CA ASP A 311 16.13 24.00 30.11
C ASP A 311 16.10 24.35 28.62
N THR A 312 16.52 23.43 27.75
CA THR A 312 16.47 23.60 26.31
C THR A 312 15.03 23.71 25.82
N HIS A 313 14.13 22.86 26.32
CA HIS A 313 12.72 22.88 25.97
C HIS A 313 12.02 24.18 26.43
N VAL A 314 12.27 24.60 27.66
CA VAL A 314 11.73 25.85 28.22
C VAL A 314 12.21 27.05 27.39
N THR A 315 13.50 27.09 27.07
CA THR A 315 14.08 28.16 26.25
C THR A 315 13.44 28.23 24.87
N MET A 316 13.22 27.08 24.24
CA MET A 316 12.55 26.99 22.94
C MET A 316 11.14 27.55 23.02
N LEU A 317 10.34 27.15 23.99
CA LEU A 317 8.96 27.64 24.17
C LEU A 317 8.91 29.11 24.55
N THR A 318 9.85 29.60 25.37
CA THR A 318 9.94 31.02 25.70
C THR A 318 10.20 31.86 24.46
N ASN A 319 11.17 31.48 23.65
CA ASN A 319 11.47 32.16 22.39
C ASN A 319 10.29 32.15 21.42
N PHE A 320 9.54 31.04 21.36
CA PHE A 320 8.35 30.93 20.53
C PHE A 320 7.24 31.89 20.98
N VAL A 321 6.94 31.92 22.28
CA VAL A 321 5.94 32.85 22.86
C VAL A 321 6.38 34.31 22.71
N GLU A 322 7.66 34.61 22.90
CA GLU A 322 8.20 35.96 22.69
C GLU A 322 8.09 36.42 21.24
N THR A 323 8.18 35.51 20.29
CA THR A 323 8.01 35.81 18.87
C THR A 323 6.54 36.07 18.53
N ARG A 324 5.63 35.21 19.02
CA ARG A 324 4.18 35.37 18.74
C ARG A 324 3.53 36.50 19.51
N LYS A 325 3.80 36.65 20.79
CA LYS A 325 3.25 37.68 21.72
C LYS A 325 1.71 37.57 21.99
N ASP A 326 1.04 36.60 21.43
CA ASP A 326 -0.42 36.40 21.51
C ASP A 326 -0.82 35.15 22.29
N CYS A 327 0.14 34.40 22.83
CA CYS A 327 -0.11 33.14 23.51
C CYS A 327 0.66 33.01 24.82
N VAL A 328 0.22 32.06 25.65
CA VAL A 328 0.86 31.68 26.92
C VAL A 328 1.25 30.21 26.86
N ALA A 329 2.48 29.88 27.29
CA ALA A 329 2.95 28.50 27.37
C ALA A 329 2.98 27.98 28.80
N PHE A 330 2.54 26.73 28.98
CA PHE A 330 2.66 25.96 30.20
C PHE A 330 3.60 24.79 29.98
N VAL A 331 4.59 24.66 30.86
CA VAL A 331 5.59 23.60 30.78
C VAL A 331 5.61 22.84 32.09
N SER A 332 5.58 21.52 32.04
CA SER A 332 5.74 20.67 33.20
C SER A 332 7.20 20.46 33.54
N PRO A 333 7.61 20.47 34.83
CA PRO A 333 8.98 20.14 35.21
C PRO A 333 9.32 18.68 34.86
N PHE A 334 10.60 18.38 34.75
CA PHE A 334 11.04 17.00 34.53
C PHE A 334 10.72 16.11 35.75
N ARG A 335 10.48 14.82 35.47
CA ARG A 335 9.91 13.89 36.46
C ARG A 335 10.77 13.73 37.70
N SER A 336 12.09 13.61 37.53
CA SER A 336 13.00 13.44 38.67
C SER A 336 13.10 14.67 39.60
N ALA A 337 12.67 15.83 39.13
CA ALA A 337 12.56 17.04 39.96
C ALA A 337 11.27 17.12 40.79
N THR A 338 10.29 16.24 40.51
CA THR A 338 8.97 16.30 41.15
C THR A 338 8.54 15.01 41.82
N VAL A 339 9.03 13.86 41.36
CA VAL A 339 8.60 12.54 41.80
C VAL A 339 9.77 11.84 42.52
N GLY A 340 9.49 11.29 43.69
CA GLY A 340 10.47 10.55 44.49
C GLY A 340 11.43 11.44 45.29
N LEU A 341 11.18 12.74 45.37
CA LEU A 341 11.97 13.62 46.26
C LEU A 341 11.63 13.36 47.72
N ASN A 342 12.65 13.19 48.52
CA ASN A 342 12.50 13.23 49.96
C ASN A 342 12.18 14.66 50.40
N SER A 343 11.39 14.80 51.46
CA SER A 343 10.92 16.10 51.98
C SER A 343 12.03 17.10 52.37
N SER A 344 13.28 16.66 52.40
CA SER A 344 14.45 17.48 52.64
C SER A 344 15.08 18.10 51.38
N LEU A 345 14.64 17.72 50.20
CA LEU A 345 15.15 18.26 48.95
C LEU A 345 14.24 19.41 48.51
N THR A 346 14.64 20.61 48.87
CA THR A 346 14.06 21.82 48.31
C THR A 346 14.61 22.03 46.92
N GLN A 347 13.73 22.15 45.98
CA GLN A 347 14.10 22.65 44.64
C GLN A 347 14.49 24.11 44.78
N THR A 348 15.68 24.42 44.38
CA THR A 348 16.13 25.80 44.13
C THR A 348 15.99 26.08 42.66
#